data_d916bbf61c541b38f7daf62245dcf195
#
_entry.id   d916bbf61c541b38f7daf62245dcf195
#
_cell.length_a   1.000
_cell.length_b   1.000
_cell.length_c   1.000
_cell.angle_alpha   90.00
_cell.angle_beta   90.00
_cell.angle_gamma   90.00
#
_symmetry.space_group_name_H-M   'P 1'
#
loop_
_entity.id
_entity.type
_entity.pdbx_description
1 polymer ?
#
loop_
_entity_poly.entity_id
_entity_poly.type
_entity_poly.pdbx_seq_one_letter_code
_entity_poly.pdbx_strand_id
1 'polypeptide(L)'
;MARILCVWELGSDLGHLSHLRLPIEVALALGHEVCLAARQLDRIASVLGDLPITCLQAPFKQNAQAADQSAVPSYTHLMARQCFSGVDELRSYLRAWRSLFDLVQPDLVLFEHSPTALIAARSYGFRKVLVGNGFAIPPLPVEASAPFAPFATTPRTPEVLAGLHSDDDVLLTVINRSLEGLGAAPLSALREIYAQADAQFLMTLPVLDHFGQRPGQRYLGVEPLTSRVVPQWPAAEGPKVFGYLNVIPSLERLLQDLRSAGVCALLHVRGLPPALRDAYTSAHLHFTDQLLDLSAVAAQAVWVVNHGNHSTLACFVRAGIPQLLIPLHQEHLFAAMNLVAQGGAVMAYQDQNGFMKEIALLNSEPQIRRCAAQVRAQCPAPESLDAEGFIRQTLQALLG
;
A
#
# COMPACT_ATOMS: atom_id res chain seq x y z
N MET A 1 -24.52 16.53 11.43
CA MET A 1 -23.90 15.22 11.72
C MET A 1 -24.19 14.35 10.52
N ALA A 2 -23.16 13.91 9.82
CA ALA A 2 -23.25 13.05 8.64
C ALA A 2 -22.75 11.63 8.98
N ARG A 3 -23.11 10.64 8.18
CA ARG A 3 -22.64 9.27 8.28
C ARG A 3 -21.62 8.99 7.20
N ILE A 4 -20.41 8.60 7.60
CA ILE A 4 -19.30 8.29 6.73
C ILE A 4 -19.04 6.79 6.76
N LEU A 5 -19.02 6.16 5.60
CA LEU A 5 -18.62 4.76 5.44
C LEU A 5 -17.22 4.66 4.86
N CYS A 6 -16.31 4.04 5.58
CA CYS A 6 -15.00 3.65 5.05
C CYS A 6 -15.09 2.24 4.49
N VAL A 7 -14.51 1.98 3.31
CA VAL A 7 -14.54 0.65 2.69
C VAL A 7 -13.12 0.23 2.29
N TRP A 8 -12.76 -1.03 2.61
CA TRP A 8 -11.50 -1.65 2.25
C TRP A 8 -11.72 -3.08 1.75
N GLU A 9 -11.38 -3.33 0.48
CA GLU A 9 -11.67 -4.58 -0.25
C GLU A 9 -10.42 -5.39 -0.60
N LEU A 10 -9.37 -4.74 -1.13
CA LEU A 10 -8.17 -5.39 -1.66
C LEU A 10 -6.95 -5.19 -0.77
N GLY A 11 -6.00 -6.10 -0.95
CA GLY A 11 -4.76 -6.10 -0.18
C GLY A 11 -4.88 -6.81 1.15
N SER A 12 -3.79 -6.82 1.89
CA SER A 12 -3.68 -7.36 3.24
C SER A 12 -2.77 -6.46 4.05
N ASP A 13 -2.68 -6.72 5.34
CA ASP A 13 -1.83 -5.97 6.27
C ASP A 13 -2.39 -4.62 6.77
N LEU A 14 -1.63 -4.03 7.68
CA LEU A 14 -2.02 -2.84 8.44
C LEU A 14 -1.97 -1.55 7.64
N GLY A 15 -1.27 -1.55 6.50
CA GLY A 15 -1.07 -0.36 5.66
C GLY A 15 -2.38 0.28 5.20
N HIS A 16 -3.35 -0.54 4.79
CA HIS A 16 -4.67 -0.07 4.36
C HIS A 16 -5.46 0.62 5.47
N LEU A 17 -5.44 0.04 6.68
CA LEU A 17 -6.06 0.66 7.85
C LEU A 17 -5.34 1.94 8.28
N SER A 18 -4.02 2.00 8.11
CA SER A 18 -3.23 3.21 8.40
C SER A 18 -3.61 4.37 7.49
N HIS A 19 -3.90 4.13 6.21
CA HIS A 19 -4.38 5.17 5.30
C HIS A 19 -5.74 5.76 5.73
N LEU A 20 -6.58 4.96 6.34
CA LEU A 20 -7.91 5.37 6.81
C LEU A 20 -7.88 6.07 8.17
N ARG A 21 -6.83 5.89 9.00
CA ARG A 21 -6.77 6.38 10.36
C ARG A 21 -6.99 7.90 10.45
N LEU A 22 -6.13 8.68 9.80
CA LEU A 22 -6.24 10.14 9.83
C LEU A 22 -7.58 10.67 9.28
N PRO A 23 -8.09 10.21 8.12
CA PRO A 23 -9.43 10.58 7.65
C PRO A 23 -10.56 10.25 8.65
N ILE A 24 -10.48 9.11 9.34
CA ILE A 24 -11.46 8.73 10.37
C ILE A 24 -11.36 9.64 11.59
N GLU A 25 -10.17 9.91 12.10
CA GLU A 25 -9.93 10.82 13.23
C GLU A 25 -10.48 12.23 12.95
N VAL A 26 -10.23 12.74 11.75
CA VAL A 26 -10.76 14.03 11.31
C VAL A 26 -12.30 14.03 11.23
N ALA A 27 -12.89 12.95 10.67
CA ALA A 27 -14.33 12.82 10.57
C ALA A 27 -15.01 12.78 11.95
N LEU A 28 -14.45 12.01 12.90
CA LEU A 28 -14.92 11.93 14.28
C LEU A 28 -14.78 13.28 15.00
N ALA A 29 -13.64 13.98 14.82
CA ALA A 29 -13.41 15.31 15.39
C ALA A 29 -14.35 16.38 14.84
N LEU A 30 -14.89 16.21 13.63
CA LEU A 30 -15.95 17.02 13.05
C LEU A 30 -17.35 16.66 13.53
N GLY A 31 -17.50 15.63 14.37
CA GLY A 31 -18.78 15.18 14.94
C GLY A 31 -19.59 14.29 13.99
N HIS A 32 -18.94 13.65 13.02
CA HIS A 32 -19.59 12.68 12.13
C HIS A 32 -19.59 11.27 12.72
N GLU A 33 -20.56 10.45 12.30
CA GLU A 33 -20.61 9.02 12.60
C GLU A 33 -19.77 8.25 11.57
N VAL A 34 -18.92 7.32 12.02
CA VAL A 34 -18.07 6.54 11.14
C VAL A 34 -18.34 5.05 11.24
N CYS A 35 -18.59 4.42 10.08
CA CYS A 35 -18.64 2.98 9.90
C CYS A 35 -17.46 2.52 9.03
N LEU A 36 -16.93 1.34 9.29
CA LEU A 36 -15.86 0.72 8.51
C LEU A 36 -16.27 -0.67 8.03
N ALA A 37 -16.39 -0.86 6.72
CA ALA A 37 -16.48 -2.17 6.11
C ALA A 37 -15.08 -2.62 5.68
N ALA A 38 -14.50 -3.57 6.42
CA ALA A 38 -13.12 -4.01 6.23
C ALA A 38 -13.00 -5.46 5.77
N ARG A 39 -12.00 -5.73 4.93
CA ARG A 39 -11.66 -7.08 4.48
C ARG A 39 -11.23 -7.99 5.64
N GLN A 40 -10.40 -7.47 6.56
CA GLN A 40 -9.81 -8.22 7.68
C GLN A 40 -10.19 -7.55 9.01
N LEU A 41 -11.20 -8.09 9.68
CA LEU A 41 -11.70 -7.55 10.94
C LEU A 41 -10.71 -7.74 12.11
N ASP A 42 -9.95 -8.84 12.10
CA ASP A 42 -8.96 -9.17 13.12
C ASP A 42 -7.80 -8.16 13.19
N ARG A 43 -7.62 -7.33 12.15
CA ARG A 43 -6.58 -6.31 12.09
C ARG A 43 -6.99 -4.94 12.61
N ILE A 44 -8.29 -4.68 12.71
CA ILE A 44 -8.81 -3.35 13.07
C ILE A 44 -8.29 -2.89 14.43
N ALA A 45 -8.32 -3.77 15.42
CA ALA A 45 -7.94 -3.44 16.80
C ALA A 45 -6.50 -2.92 16.92
N SER A 46 -5.60 -3.35 16.06
CA SER A 46 -4.17 -2.95 16.10
C SER A 46 -3.90 -1.54 15.55
N VAL A 47 -4.83 -0.98 14.76
CA VAL A 47 -4.64 0.34 14.13
C VAL A 47 -5.73 1.33 14.54
N LEU A 48 -6.98 0.87 14.67
CA LEU A 48 -8.16 1.71 14.87
C LEU A 48 -8.96 1.34 16.15
N GLY A 49 -8.43 0.43 16.99
CA GLY A 49 -9.16 -0.10 18.14
C GLY A 49 -9.45 0.91 19.26
N ASP A 50 -8.81 2.06 19.23
CA ASP A 50 -9.01 3.20 20.11
C ASP A 50 -10.10 4.18 19.63
N LEU A 51 -10.63 3.97 18.42
CA LEU A 51 -11.62 4.87 17.80
C LEU A 51 -13.07 4.33 17.95
N PRO A 52 -14.05 5.19 18.20
CA PRO A 52 -15.46 4.79 18.36
C PRO A 52 -16.13 4.61 16.99
N ILE A 53 -15.80 3.54 16.30
CA ILE A 53 -16.31 3.21 14.96
C ILE A 53 -17.11 1.91 14.96
N THR A 54 -18.13 1.83 14.08
CA THR A 54 -18.87 0.58 13.83
C THR A 54 -18.15 -0.23 12.74
N CYS A 55 -17.89 -1.51 12.99
CA CYS A 55 -17.19 -2.38 12.06
C CYS A 55 -18.11 -3.39 11.39
N LEU A 56 -17.97 -3.55 10.08
CA LEU A 56 -18.71 -4.48 9.22
C LEU A 56 -17.73 -5.29 8.37
N GLN A 57 -18.15 -6.49 7.94
CA GLN A 57 -17.37 -7.29 6.99
C GLN A 57 -17.57 -6.75 5.57
N ALA A 58 -16.50 -6.41 4.87
CA ALA A 58 -16.53 -6.05 3.46
C ALA A 58 -16.81 -7.28 2.58
N PRO A 59 -17.63 -7.17 1.52
CA PRO A 59 -17.64 -8.14 0.44
C PRO A 59 -16.32 -8.11 -0.33
N PHE A 60 -15.67 -9.26 -0.47
CA PHE A 60 -14.43 -9.38 -1.24
C PHE A 60 -14.28 -10.79 -1.82
N LYS A 61 -13.48 -10.93 -2.87
CA LYS A 61 -13.17 -12.22 -3.47
C LYS A 61 -12.29 -13.03 -2.50
N GLN A 62 -12.86 -14.14 -2.03
CA GLN A 62 -12.08 -15.16 -1.32
C GLN A 62 -11.30 -15.99 -2.34
N ASN A 63 -10.13 -16.46 -2.00
CA ASN A 63 -9.30 -17.31 -2.88
C ASN A 63 -8.92 -16.65 -4.22
N ALA A 64 -8.69 -15.35 -4.25
CA ALA A 64 -7.99 -14.74 -5.36
C ALA A 64 -6.69 -15.51 -5.57
N GLN A 65 -6.52 -16.13 -6.74
CA GLN A 65 -5.46 -17.11 -7.00
C GLN A 65 -4.08 -16.50 -6.67
N ALA A 66 -3.49 -16.93 -5.57
CA ALA A 66 -2.10 -16.63 -5.24
C ALA A 66 -1.11 -17.30 -6.21
N ALA A 67 -1.59 -18.19 -7.07
CA ALA A 67 -0.77 -19.09 -7.88
C ALA A 67 -0.41 -18.57 -9.27
N ASP A 68 -1.07 -17.52 -9.78
CA ASP A 68 -0.69 -16.98 -11.08
C ASP A 68 0.41 -15.93 -10.92
N GLN A 69 1.67 -16.37 -11.01
CA GLN A 69 2.87 -15.52 -11.02
C GLN A 69 3.10 -14.81 -12.35
N SER A 70 2.18 -14.92 -13.32
CA SER A 70 2.31 -14.20 -14.58
C SER A 70 2.30 -12.69 -14.33
N ALA A 71 3.04 -11.95 -15.15
CA ALA A 71 3.12 -10.49 -15.04
C ALA A 71 1.71 -9.87 -15.07
N VAL A 72 1.46 -8.90 -14.18
CA VAL A 72 0.24 -8.06 -14.22
C VAL A 72 0.64 -6.75 -14.90
N PRO A 73 0.33 -6.56 -16.19
CA PRO A 73 0.85 -5.43 -16.94
C PRO A 73 0.12 -4.11 -16.68
N SER A 74 -1.12 -4.17 -16.17
CA SER A 74 -1.93 -2.97 -15.91
C SER A 74 -2.87 -3.14 -14.72
N TYR A 75 -3.47 -2.05 -14.27
CA TYR A 75 -4.48 -2.08 -13.21
C TYR A 75 -5.74 -2.86 -13.62
N THR A 76 -6.06 -2.91 -14.91
CA THR A 76 -7.11 -3.76 -15.49
C THR A 76 -6.89 -5.23 -15.14
N HIS A 77 -5.68 -5.72 -15.32
CA HIS A 77 -5.30 -7.10 -14.99
C HIS A 77 -5.34 -7.36 -13.47
N LEU A 78 -4.96 -6.35 -12.66
CA LEU A 78 -5.11 -6.44 -11.22
C LEU A 78 -6.57 -6.65 -10.83
N MET A 79 -7.49 -5.83 -11.37
CA MET A 79 -8.92 -5.96 -11.10
C MET A 79 -9.47 -7.32 -11.55
N ALA A 80 -9.13 -7.76 -12.76
CA ALA A 80 -9.59 -9.05 -13.29
C ALA A 80 -9.14 -10.25 -12.47
N ARG A 81 -7.97 -10.18 -11.82
CA ARG A 81 -7.46 -11.27 -10.97
C ARG A 81 -7.96 -11.21 -9.54
N GLN A 82 -7.97 -10.03 -8.95
CA GLN A 82 -8.16 -9.85 -7.51
C GLN A 82 -9.60 -9.55 -7.12
N CYS A 83 -10.39 -8.95 -8.02
CA CYS A 83 -11.73 -8.49 -7.66
C CYS A 83 -12.82 -9.48 -8.08
N PHE A 84 -12.75 -10.01 -9.31
CA PHE A 84 -13.79 -10.89 -9.86
C PHE A 84 -13.29 -11.66 -11.09
N SER A 85 -13.89 -12.81 -11.37
CA SER A 85 -13.53 -13.67 -12.52
C SER A 85 -14.54 -13.58 -13.68
N GLY A 86 -15.71 -13.00 -13.48
CA GLY A 86 -16.74 -12.89 -14.51
C GLY A 86 -18.01 -12.18 -14.06
N VAL A 87 -19.00 -12.16 -14.94
CA VAL A 87 -20.23 -11.36 -14.77
C VAL A 87 -21.02 -11.75 -13.51
N ASP A 88 -21.25 -13.03 -13.26
CA ASP A 88 -22.12 -13.47 -12.16
C ASP A 88 -21.44 -13.28 -10.80
N GLU A 89 -20.13 -13.49 -10.74
CA GLU A 89 -19.35 -13.23 -9.53
C GLU A 89 -19.36 -11.73 -9.22
N LEU A 90 -19.03 -10.88 -10.19
CA LEU A 90 -19.06 -9.43 -10.01
C LEU A 90 -20.44 -8.95 -9.60
N ARG A 91 -21.51 -9.41 -10.30
CA ARG A 91 -22.88 -9.04 -9.96
C ARG A 91 -23.25 -9.39 -8.50
N SER A 92 -22.73 -10.50 -8.00
CA SER A 92 -22.95 -10.91 -6.60
C SER A 92 -22.28 -9.93 -5.62
N TYR A 93 -21.02 -9.54 -5.90
CA TYR A 93 -20.32 -8.54 -5.07
C TYR A 93 -20.96 -7.15 -5.18
N LEU A 94 -21.37 -6.73 -6.38
CA LEU A 94 -22.09 -5.46 -6.54
C LEU A 94 -23.36 -5.42 -5.70
N ARG A 95 -24.15 -6.50 -5.68
CA ARG A 95 -25.34 -6.62 -4.84
C ARG A 95 -25.02 -6.56 -3.36
N ALA A 96 -23.94 -7.24 -2.91
CA ALA A 96 -23.53 -7.23 -1.52
C ALA A 96 -23.07 -5.83 -1.08
N TRP A 97 -22.26 -5.13 -1.89
CA TRP A 97 -21.87 -3.73 -1.62
C TRP A 97 -23.08 -2.80 -1.58
N ARG A 98 -24.01 -2.93 -2.51
CA ARG A 98 -25.25 -2.14 -2.51
C ARG A 98 -26.08 -2.38 -1.27
N SER A 99 -26.22 -3.63 -0.81
CA SER A 99 -26.89 -3.96 0.45
C SER A 99 -26.23 -3.29 1.65
N LEU A 100 -24.87 -3.18 1.67
CA LEU A 100 -24.17 -2.43 2.70
C LEU A 100 -24.45 -0.91 2.61
N PHE A 101 -24.45 -0.34 1.41
CA PHE A 101 -24.78 1.07 1.22
C PHE A 101 -26.23 1.36 1.64
N ASP A 102 -27.17 0.50 1.29
CA ASP A 102 -28.59 0.62 1.69
C ASP A 102 -28.79 0.44 3.19
N LEU A 103 -28.01 -0.43 3.86
CA LEU A 103 -28.03 -0.63 5.30
C LEU A 103 -27.44 0.58 6.05
N VAL A 104 -26.28 1.06 5.61
CA VAL A 104 -25.55 2.15 6.29
C VAL A 104 -26.12 3.51 5.93
N GLN A 105 -26.65 3.70 4.72
CA GLN A 105 -27.13 4.98 4.19
C GLN A 105 -26.11 6.12 4.40
N PRO A 106 -24.89 6.00 3.85
CA PRO A 106 -23.86 6.99 4.06
C PRO A 106 -24.13 8.29 3.29
N ASP A 107 -23.70 9.41 3.85
CA ASP A 107 -23.64 10.70 3.15
C ASP A 107 -22.35 10.82 2.32
N LEU A 108 -21.29 10.13 2.78
CA LEU A 108 -19.97 10.09 2.13
C LEU A 108 -19.34 8.70 2.33
N VAL A 109 -18.66 8.23 1.27
CA VAL A 109 -17.88 6.97 1.32
C VAL A 109 -16.41 7.25 1.02
N LEU A 110 -15.53 6.77 1.91
CA LEU A 110 -14.07 6.75 1.73
C LEU A 110 -13.67 5.38 1.15
N PHE A 111 -13.16 5.36 -0.06
CA PHE A 111 -12.78 4.14 -0.77
C PHE A 111 -11.27 3.92 -0.68
N GLU A 112 -10.86 2.99 0.18
CA GLU A 112 -9.48 2.50 0.26
C GLU A 112 -9.38 1.18 -0.50
N HIS A 113 -8.64 1.18 -1.60
CA HIS A 113 -8.38 0.05 -2.50
C HIS A 113 -9.61 -0.85 -2.73
N SER A 114 -10.73 -0.24 -3.12
CA SER A 114 -12.04 -0.90 -3.20
C SER A 114 -12.71 -0.70 -4.57
N PRO A 115 -12.16 -1.24 -5.67
CA PRO A 115 -12.69 -1.03 -7.01
C PRO A 115 -14.10 -1.60 -7.21
N THR A 116 -14.43 -2.76 -6.61
CA THR A 116 -15.76 -3.36 -6.73
C THR A 116 -16.81 -2.50 -6.02
N ALA A 117 -16.48 -1.98 -4.83
CA ALA A 117 -17.34 -1.02 -4.13
C ALA A 117 -17.56 0.27 -4.94
N LEU A 118 -16.51 0.79 -5.61
CA LEU A 118 -16.63 1.95 -6.51
C LEU A 118 -17.56 1.68 -7.69
N ILE A 119 -17.49 0.51 -8.32
CA ILE A 119 -18.41 0.10 -9.38
C ILE A 119 -19.85 0.06 -8.83
N ALA A 120 -20.07 -0.54 -7.66
CA ALA A 120 -21.38 -0.62 -7.02
C ALA A 120 -21.97 0.76 -6.68
N ALA A 121 -21.12 1.74 -6.38
CA ALA A 121 -21.50 3.09 -5.97
C ALA A 121 -21.99 4.00 -7.09
N ARG A 122 -21.93 3.56 -8.37
CA ARG A 122 -22.25 4.42 -9.54
C ARG A 122 -23.64 5.05 -9.53
N SER A 123 -24.64 4.36 -9.00
CA SER A 123 -26.03 4.86 -8.96
C SER A 123 -26.41 5.56 -7.66
N TYR A 124 -25.44 5.72 -6.72
CA TYR A 124 -25.69 6.35 -5.45
C TYR A 124 -25.28 7.82 -5.43
N GLY A 125 -26.07 8.65 -4.75
CA GLY A 125 -25.88 10.10 -4.65
C GLY A 125 -24.92 10.55 -3.55
N PHE A 126 -24.44 9.65 -2.70
CA PHE A 126 -23.46 10.01 -1.67
C PHE A 126 -22.13 10.48 -2.25
N ARG A 127 -21.39 11.28 -1.50
CA ARG A 127 -20.06 11.75 -1.90
C ARG A 127 -19.04 10.62 -1.89
N LYS A 128 -18.12 10.61 -2.83
CA LYS A 128 -17.11 9.57 -3.05
C LYS A 128 -15.71 10.15 -2.94
N VAL A 129 -14.92 9.63 -2.02
CA VAL A 129 -13.53 10.06 -1.82
C VAL A 129 -12.61 8.86 -1.91
N LEU A 130 -11.60 8.90 -2.76
CA LEU A 130 -10.55 7.89 -2.83
C LEU A 130 -9.54 8.12 -1.72
N VAL A 131 -9.13 7.06 -1.05
CA VAL A 131 -8.09 7.10 -0.01
C VAL A 131 -7.06 6.01 -0.30
N GLY A 132 -5.79 6.31 -0.12
CA GLY A 132 -4.73 5.31 -0.22
C GLY A 132 -3.45 5.81 -0.87
N ASN A 133 -2.51 4.91 -1.04
CA ASN A 133 -1.26 5.19 -1.74
C ASN A 133 -1.45 5.21 -3.28
N GLY A 134 -0.35 5.45 -4.00
CA GLY A 134 -0.38 5.49 -5.46
C GLY A 134 -0.86 4.19 -6.11
N PHE A 135 -0.66 3.03 -5.48
CA PHE A 135 -1.14 1.75 -5.98
C PHE A 135 -2.66 1.59 -5.86
N ALA A 136 -3.23 2.03 -4.74
CA ALA A 136 -4.67 1.97 -4.50
C ALA A 136 -5.47 2.98 -5.34
N ILE A 137 -4.83 4.09 -5.70
CA ILE A 137 -5.42 5.17 -6.51
C ILE A 137 -4.67 5.25 -7.84
N PRO A 138 -5.06 4.48 -8.88
CA PRO A 138 -4.41 4.53 -10.19
C PRO A 138 -4.59 5.91 -10.84
N PRO A 139 -3.62 6.39 -11.63
CA PRO A 139 -3.76 7.62 -12.39
C PRO A 139 -4.82 7.47 -13.49
N LEU A 140 -5.57 8.52 -13.72
CA LEU A 140 -6.49 8.56 -14.85
C LEU A 140 -5.71 8.87 -16.13
N PRO A 141 -5.88 8.10 -17.21
CA PRO A 141 -5.26 8.41 -18.49
C PRO A 141 -5.73 9.77 -19.01
N VAL A 142 -4.80 10.55 -19.53
CA VAL A 142 -5.09 11.87 -20.11
C VAL A 142 -5.89 11.72 -21.40
N GLU A 143 -5.51 10.76 -22.24
CA GLU A 143 -6.20 10.45 -23.48
C GLU A 143 -7.24 9.34 -23.27
N ALA A 144 -8.40 9.50 -23.86
CA ALA A 144 -9.49 8.51 -23.76
C ALA A 144 -9.11 7.17 -24.40
N SER A 145 -8.22 7.19 -25.40
CA SER A 145 -7.71 6.02 -26.12
C SER A 145 -6.54 5.32 -25.42
N ALA A 146 -6.00 5.88 -24.35
CA ALA A 146 -4.89 5.25 -23.64
C ALA A 146 -5.40 4.11 -22.73
N PRO A 147 -4.65 2.97 -22.64
CA PRO A 147 -4.97 1.89 -21.73
C PRO A 147 -5.03 2.35 -20.27
N PHE A 148 -5.88 1.71 -19.47
CA PHE A 148 -6.07 2.08 -18.08
C PHE A 148 -4.88 1.65 -17.21
N ALA A 149 -4.13 2.65 -16.72
CA ALA A 149 -3.07 2.54 -15.75
C ALA A 149 -2.11 1.35 -15.96
N PRO A 150 -1.38 1.29 -17.09
CA PRO A 150 -0.31 0.33 -17.26
C PRO A 150 0.79 0.55 -16.22
N PHE A 151 1.36 -0.53 -15.67
CA PHE A 151 2.42 -0.43 -14.67
C PHE A 151 3.78 -0.06 -15.29
N ALA A 152 4.71 0.45 -14.46
CA ALA A 152 6.01 0.94 -14.91
C ALA A 152 6.89 -0.14 -15.58
N THR A 153 6.69 -1.41 -15.21
CA THR A 153 7.37 -2.56 -15.81
C THR A 153 6.87 -2.95 -17.20
N THR A 154 5.74 -2.41 -17.63
CA THR A 154 5.10 -2.78 -18.88
C THR A 154 5.70 -2.00 -20.04
N PRO A 155 6.21 -2.68 -21.09
CA PRO A 155 6.70 -2.02 -22.29
C PRO A 155 5.63 -1.12 -22.93
N ARG A 156 6.07 0.01 -23.50
CA ARG A 156 5.17 1.00 -24.14
C ARG A 156 5.22 0.90 -25.67
N THR A 157 5.41 -0.31 -26.22
CA THR A 157 5.33 -0.48 -27.68
C THR A 157 3.88 -0.40 -28.17
N PRO A 158 3.65 0.02 -29.44
CA PRO A 158 2.30 0.11 -29.98
C PRO A 158 1.51 -1.20 -29.87
N GLU A 159 2.16 -2.35 -30.07
CA GLU A 159 1.55 -3.67 -30.01
C GLU A 159 1.08 -4.01 -28.59
N VAL A 160 1.93 -3.73 -27.57
CA VAL A 160 1.61 -3.95 -26.15
C VAL A 160 0.46 -3.04 -25.75
N LEU A 161 0.50 -1.76 -26.09
CA LEU A 161 -0.55 -0.81 -25.75
C LEU A 161 -1.89 -1.18 -26.41
N ALA A 162 -1.89 -1.65 -27.66
CA ALA A 162 -3.08 -2.14 -28.35
C ALA A 162 -3.66 -3.40 -27.65
N GLY A 163 -2.79 -4.32 -27.22
CA GLY A 163 -3.20 -5.48 -26.44
C GLY A 163 -3.87 -5.09 -25.11
N LEU A 164 -3.25 -4.17 -24.35
CA LEU A 164 -3.82 -3.67 -23.09
C LEU A 164 -5.18 -2.99 -23.30
N HIS A 165 -5.36 -2.27 -24.42
CA HIS A 165 -6.62 -1.64 -24.73
C HIS A 165 -7.73 -2.66 -25.03
N SER A 166 -7.37 -3.75 -25.73
CA SER A 166 -8.29 -4.88 -25.94
C SER A 166 -8.69 -5.55 -24.62
N ASP A 167 -7.75 -5.68 -23.67
CA ASP A 167 -8.03 -6.24 -22.34
C ASP A 167 -8.94 -5.32 -21.51
N ASP A 168 -8.78 -4.00 -21.66
CA ASP A 168 -9.69 -3.00 -21.07
C ASP A 168 -11.12 -3.17 -21.60
N ASP A 169 -11.31 -3.38 -22.90
CA ASP A 169 -12.63 -3.59 -23.52
C ASP A 169 -13.29 -4.88 -23.03
N VAL A 170 -12.51 -5.95 -22.84
CA VAL A 170 -13.00 -7.21 -22.27
C VAL A 170 -13.52 -6.99 -20.85
N LEU A 171 -12.71 -6.35 -19.99
CA LEU A 171 -13.10 -6.08 -18.61
C LEU A 171 -14.30 -5.13 -18.53
N LEU A 172 -14.31 -4.09 -19.37
CA LEU A 172 -15.42 -3.14 -19.49
C LEU A 172 -16.73 -3.85 -19.85
N THR A 173 -16.68 -4.82 -20.77
CA THR A 173 -17.83 -5.64 -21.14
C THR A 173 -18.34 -6.44 -19.95
N VAL A 174 -17.46 -7.07 -19.16
CA VAL A 174 -17.84 -7.81 -17.96
C VAL A 174 -18.51 -6.90 -16.95
N ILE A 175 -17.94 -5.71 -16.70
CA ILE A 175 -18.50 -4.74 -15.75
C ILE A 175 -19.88 -4.28 -16.21
N ASN A 176 -20.03 -3.86 -17.47
CA ASN A 176 -21.30 -3.35 -17.99
C ASN A 176 -22.42 -4.39 -17.94
N ARG A 177 -22.14 -5.64 -18.32
CA ARG A 177 -23.10 -6.76 -18.17
C ARG A 177 -23.46 -7.02 -16.69
N SER A 178 -22.52 -6.82 -15.77
CA SER A 178 -22.78 -7.01 -14.34
C SER A 178 -23.63 -5.89 -13.75
N LEU A 179 -23.60 -4.69 -14.32
CA LEU A 179 -24.43 -3.54 -13.95
C LEU A 179 -25.87 -3.62 -14.49
N GLU A 180 -26.14 -4.48 -15.46
CA GLU A 180 -27.49 -4.65 -16.03
C GLU A 180 -28.50 -5.02 -14.92
N GLY A 181 -29.61 -4.31 -14.88
CA GLY A 181 -30.67 -4.51 -13.88
C GLY A 181 -30.36 -3.93 -12.50
N LEU A 182 -29.20 -3.26 -12.31
CA LEU A 182 -28.86 -2.59 -11.06
C LEU A 182 -29.15 -1.08 -11.06
N GLY A 183 -29.77 -0.55 -12.11
CA GLY A 183 -30.13 0.88 -12.20
C GLY A 183 -28.92 1.82 -12.36
N ALA A 184 -27.76 1.30 -12.72
CA ALA A 184 -26.55 2.08 -12.98
C ALA A 184 -26.32 2.18 -14.51
N ALA A 185 -25.92 3.37 -14.97
CA ALA A 185 -25.54 3.57 -16.37
C ALA A 185 -24.26 2.78 -16.70
N PRO A 186 -24.14 2.22 -17.91
CA PRO A 186 -22.93 1.56 -18.35
C PRO A 186 -21.75 2.55 -18.37
N LEU A 187 -20.53 2.01 -18.24
CA LEU A 187 -19.28 2.74 -18.41
C LEU A 187 -18.92 2.83 -19.90
N SER A 188 -18.36 3.95 -20.33
CA SER A 188 -17.74 4.06 -21.66
C SER A 188 -16.25 3.75 -21.64
N ALA A 189 -15.60 3.84 -20.47
CA ALA A 189 -14.20 3.47 -20.27
C ALA A 189 -13.93 3.12 -18.78
N LEU A 190 -12.93 2.26 -18.52
CA LEU A 190 -12.57 1.83 -17.16
C LEU A 190 -12.19 2.99 -16.24
N ARG A 191 -11.58 4.05 -16.79
CA ARG A 191 -11.23 5.25 -16.01
C ARG A 191 -12.41 5.87 -15.26
N GLU A 192 -13.64 5.69 -15.74
CA GLU A 192 -14.84 6.25 -15.12
C GLU A 192 -15.13 5.64 -13.74
N ILE A 193 -14.57 4.45 -13.45
CA ILE A 193 -14.66 3.85 -12.10
C ILE A 193 -14.06 4.80 -11.06
N TYR A 194 -12.93 5.42 -11.38
CA TYR A 194 -12.21 6.32 -10.47
C TYR A 194 -12.55 7.80 -10.70
N ALA A 195 -12.90 8.18 -11.92
CA ALA A 195 -13.24 9.57 -12.27
C ALA A 195 -14.56 10.06 -11.64
N GLN A 196 -15.39 9.15 -11.10
CA GLN A 196 -16.62 9.52 -10.39
C GLN A 196 -16.36 10.07 -8.97
N ALA A 197 -15.14 10.01 -8.46
CA ALA A 197 -14.81 10.49 -7.13
C ALA A 197 -14.83 12.02 -7.07
N ASP A 198 -15.41 12.56 -6.00
CA ASP A 198 -15.48 13.99 -5.72
C ASP A 198 -14.13 14.55 -5.24
N ALA A 199 -13.32 13.70 -4.57
CA ALA A 199 -11.99 14.04 -4.07
C ALA A 199 -11.10 12.79 -3.92
N GLN A 200 -9.80 13.03 -3.68
CA GLN A 200 -8.85 11.96 -3.35
C GLN A 200 -7.86 12.38 -2.27
N PHE A 201 -7.57 11.45 -1.37
CA PHE A 201 -6.54 11.56 -0.34
C PHE A 201 -5.39 10.63 -0.70
N LEU A 202 -4.41 11.17 -1.42
CA LEU A 202 -3.25 10.40 -1.89
C LEU A 202 -2.21 10.31 -0.76
N MET A 203 -2.31 9.23 0.03
CA MET A 203 -1.55 8.95 1.24
C MET A 203 -0.17 8.38 0.91
N THR A 204 0.66 9.14 0.21
CA THR A 204 2.02 8.76 -0.19
C THR A 204 2.92 9.98 -0.33
N LEU A 205 4.21 9.72 -0.62
CA LEU A 205 5.19 10.75 -1.00
C LEU A 205 5.38 10.74 -2.53
N PRO A 206 5.69 11.89 -3.17
CA PRO A 206 5.92 11.96 -4.61
C PRO A 206 6.96 10.93 -5.10
N VAL A 207 8.04 10.75 -4.34
CA VAL A 207 9.15 9.82 -4.65
C VAL A 207 8.78 8.34 -4.52
N LEU A 208 7.65 8.02 -3.86
CA LEU A 208 7.16 6.66 -3.61
C LEU A 208 5.89 6.33 -4.40
N ASP A 209 5.38 7.23 -5.23
CA ASP A 209 4.20 6.94 -6.04
C ASP A 209 4.48 5.82 -7.04
N HIS A 210 3.67 4.77 -7.01
CA HIS A 210 3.84 3.55 -7.81
C HIS A 210 3.78 3.79 -9.33
N PHE A 211 3.18 4.89 -9.75
CA PHE A 211 3.09 5.31 -11.15
C PHE A 211 4.00 6.49 -11.49
N GLY A 212 4.90 6.87 -10.56
CA GLY A 212 5.72 8.07 -10.66
C GLY A 212 4.99 9.33 -10.16
N GLN A 213 5.75 10.42 -10.04
CA GLN A 213 5.20 11.70 -9.57
C GLN A 213 4.13 12.23 -10.54
N ARG A 214 2.97 12.57 -10.02
CA ARG A 214 1.81 13.05 -10.79
C ARG A 214 1.75 14.58 -10.77
N PRO A 215 1.77 15.23 -11.94
CA PRO A 215 1.62 16.68 -12.01
C PRO A 215 0.28 17.15 -11.41
N GLY A 216 0.32 18.21 -10.61
CA GLY A 216 -0.89 18.82 -10.03
C GLY A 216 -1.59 18.01 -8.94
N GLN A 217 -1.10 16.83 -8.57
CA GLN A 217 -1.67 16.04 -7.48
C GLN A 217 -1.13 16.49 -6.12
N ARG A 218 -2.02 16.55 -5.14
CA ARG A 218 -1.65 16.80 -3.75
C ARG A 218 -1.33 15.47 -3.06
N TYR A 219 -0.11 15.36 -2.57
CA TYR A 219 0.36 14.24 -1.76
C TYR A 219 0.19 14.61 -0.29
N LEU A 220 -0.40 13.70 0.49
CA LEU A 220 -0.68 13.93 1.91
C LEU A 220 0.36 13.31 2.85
N GLY A 221 1.37 12.64 2.26
CA GLY A 221 2.38 11.94 3.04
C GLY A 221 1.93 10.57 3.51
N VAL A 222 2.67 10.02 4.44
CA VAL A 222 2.42 8.70 5.02
C VAL A 222 2.46 8.84 6.52
N GLU A 223 1.34 8.49 7.18
CA GLU A 223 1.30 8.42 8.63
C GLU A 223 2.09 7.18 9.11
N PRO A 224 3.08 7.35 9.97
CA PRO A 224 3.81 6.23 10.53
C PRO A 224 2.90 5.46 11.50
N LEU A 225 3.01 4.13 11.50
CA LEU A 225 2.47 3.32 12.60
C LEU A 225 3.22 3.72 13.87
N THR A 226 2.52 4.31 14.83
CA THR A 226 3.13 4.81 16.05
C THR A 226 3.40 3.67 17.02
N SER A 227 4.68 3.44 17.32
CA SER A 227 5.13 2.68 18.47
C SER A 227 6.06 3.56 19.32
N ARG A 228 6.08 3.33 20.63
CA ARG A 228 7.02 4.00 21.56
C ARG A 228 8.13 3.05 22.03
N VAL A 229 8.18 1.84 21.49
CA VAL A 229 9.17 0.84 21.88
C VAL A 229 10.50 1.16 21.21
N VAL A 230 11.48 1.54 22.00
CA VAL A 230 12.82 1.85 21.51
C VAL A 230 13.60 0.57 21.15
N PRO A 231 14.46 0.61 20.11
CA PRO A 231 15.23 -0.56 19.70
C PRO A 231 16.27 -0.96 20.77
N GLN A 232 16.29 -2.25 21.08
CA GLN A 232 17.34 -2.86 21.92
C GLN A 232 18.29 -3.62 21.01
N TRP A 233 19.38 -2.97 20.63
CA TRP A 233 20.38 -3.54 19.73
C TRP A 233 21.21 -4.63 20.41
N PRO A 234 21.73 -5.61 19.63
CA PRO A 234 22.75 -6.53 20.12
C PRO A 234 23.96 -5.77 20.71
N ALA A 235 24.64 -6.40 21.67
CA ALA A 235 25.77 -5.76 22.38
C ALA A 235 27.08 -5.74 21.58
N ALA A 236 27.16 -6.50 20.48
CA ALA A 236 28.36 -6.56 19.65
C ALA A 236 28.59 -5.25 18.88
N GLU A 237 29.86 -5.01 18.55
CA GLU A 237 30.26 -3.92 17.68
C GLU A 237 29.93 -4.24 16.22
N GLY A 238 29.61 -3.22 15.43
CA GLY A 238 29.35 -3.34 14.01
C GLY A 238 28.28 -2.38 13.50
N PRO A 239 28.09 -2.30 12.16
CA PRO A 239 27.02 -1.51 11.57
C PRO A 239 25.64 -1.99 12.05
N LYS A 240 24.85 -1.09 12.62
CA LYS A 240 23.49 -1.41 13.08
C LYS A 240 22.55 -1.57 11.89
N VAL A 241 21.91 -2.73 11.81
CA VAL A 241 20.99 -3.10 10.73
C VAL A 241 19.66 -3.52 11.32
N PHE A 242 18.57 -2.88 10.87
CA PHE A 242 17.23 -3.29 11.28
C PHE A 242 16.54 -4.06 10.15
N GLY A 243 15.79 -5.11 10.50
CA GLY A 243 14.94 -5.86 9.56
C GLY A 243 13.50 -5.90 10.01
N TYR A 244 12.58 -5.59 9.08
CA TYR A 244 11.15 -5.81 9.24
C TYR A 244 10.65 -6.74 8.13
N LEU A 245 10.45 -8.02 8.48
CA LEU A 245 10.28 -9.10 7.51
C LEU A 245 9.13 -10.04 7.86
N ASN A 246 8.61 -10.73 6.86
CA ASN A 246 7.89 -11.98 6.98
C ASN A 246 8.86 -13.15 6.75
N VAL A 247 8.43 -14.36 7.06
CA VAL A 247 9.16 -15.56 6.64
C VAL A 247 9.13 -15.66 5.11
N ILE A 248 10.30 -15.77 4.49
CA ILE A 248 10.51 -15.98 3.06
C ILE A 248 11.29 -17.27 2.80
N PRO A 249 11.26 -17.85 1.60
CA PRO A 249 11.98 -19.09 1.29
C PRO A 249 13.49 -19.02 1.59
N SER A 250 14.12 -17.88 1.32
CA SER A 250 15.54 -17.64 1.56
C SER A 250 15.87 -17.00 2.92
N LEU A 251 14.95 -17.00 3.90
CA LEU A 251 15.16 -16.32 5.19
C LEU A 251 16.41 -16.86 5.89
N GLU A 252 16.57 -18.17 5.97
CA GLU A 252 17.73 -18.78 6.65
C GLU A 252 19.05 -18.33 6.01
N ARG A 253 19.07 -18.25 4.69
CA ARG A 253 20.24 -17.73 3.96
C ARG A 253 20.52 -16.27 4.28
N LEU A 254 19.49 -15.43 4.34
CA LEU A 254 19.63 -14.03 4.76
C LEU A 254 20.23 -13.91 6.16
N LEU A 255 19.76 -14.73 7.11
CA LEU A 255 20.28 -14.74 8.49
C LEU A 255 21.75 -15.17 8.53
N GLN A 256 22.16 -16.17 7.75
CA GLN A 256 23.55 -16.60 7.61
C GLN A 256 24.44 -15.49 7.06
N ASP A 257 23.97 -14.81 6.01
CA ASP A 257 24.73 -13.77 5.33
C ASP A 257 24.86 -12.51 6.22
N LEU A 258 23.83 -12.12 6.96
CA LEU A 258 23.89 -11.04 7.95
C LEU A 258 24.92 -11.33 9.04
N ARG A 259 24.90 -12.55 9.58
CA ARG A 259 25.89 -12.99 10.58
C ARG A 259 27.32 -12.96 10.04
N SER A 260 27.51 -13.43 8.79
CA SER A 260 28.83 -13.48 8.14
C SER A 260 29.36 -12.09 7.78
N ALA A 261 28.47 -11.12 7.57
CA ALA A 261 28.84 -9.74 7.23
C ALA A 261 29.28 -8.90 8.45
N GLY A 262 29.25 -9.45 9.68
CA GLY A 262 29.69 -8.75 10.89
C GLY A 262 28.83 -7.55 11.26
N VAL A 263 27.55 -7.52 10.85
CA VAL A 263 26.60 -6.47 11.19
C VAL A 263 25.96 -6.74 12.57
N CYS A 264 25.55 -5.68 13.24
CA CYS A 264 24.77 -5.73 14.47
C CYS A 264 23.27 -5.67 14.07
N ALA A 265 22.62 -6.84 13.89
CA ALA A 265 21.29 -6.95 13.33
C ALA A 265 20.21 -7.08 14.42
N LEU A 266 19.16 -6.25 14.34
CA LEU A 266 17.94 -6.35 15.13
C LEU A 266 16.76 -6.61 14.16
N LEU A 267 16.14 -7.78 14.26
CA LEU A 267 15.16 -8.23 13.29
C LEU A 267 13.78 -8.44 13.93
N HIS A 268 12.75 -7.85 13.34
CA HIS A 268 11.37 -8.24 13.54
C HIS A 268 10.95 -9.13 12.36
N VAL A 269 10.75 -10.43 12.62
CA VAL A 269 10.33 -11.39 11.57
C VAL A 269 9.00 -11.99 11.97
N ARG A 270 7.94 -11.61 11.28
CA ARG A 270 6.58 -12.10 11.55
C ARG A 270 6.48 -13.58 11.19
N GLY A 271 6.07 -14.39 12.15
CA GLY A 271 5.95 -15.85 11.97
C GLY A 271 7.29 -16.60 12.01
N LEU A 272 8.34 -16.00 12.60
CA LEU A 272 9.65 -16.64 12.74
C LEU A 272 9.54 -17.98 13.47
N PRO A 273 9.97 -19.10 12.86
CA PRO A 273 10.02 -20.39 13.53
C PRO A 273 10.95 -20.34 14.76
N PRO A 274 10.55 -20.90 15.93
CA PRO A 274 11.38 -20.91 17.12
C PRO A 274 12.76 -21.53 16.90
N ALA A 275 12.85 -22.59 16.11
CA ALA A 275 14.10 -23.25 15.78
C ALA A 275 15.10 -22.33 15.05
N LEU A 276 14.62 -21.47 14.13
CA LEU A 276 15.47 -20.46 13.48
C LEU A 276 15.87 -19.36 14.44
N ARG A 277 14.97 -18.91 15.31
CA ARG A 277 15.29 -17.93 16.36
C ARG A 277 16.44 -18.44 17.24
N ASP A 278 16.32 -19.66 17.74
CA ASP A 278 17.33 -20.25 18.64
C ASP A 278 18.68 -20.46 17.92
N ALA A 279 18.66 -20.92 16.67
CA ALA A 279 19.86 -21.18 15.87
C ALA A 279 20.64 -19.90 15.49
N TYR A 280 19.95 -18.76 15.34
CA TYR A 280 20.56 -17.52 14.82
C TYR A 280 20.69 -16.41 15.85
N THR A 281 20.05 -16.49 17.02
CA THR A 281 20.28 -15.52 18.11
C THR A 281 21.74 -15.59 18.58
N SER A 282 22.41 -14.45 18.59
CA SER A 282 23.84 -14.36 18.91
C SER A 282 24.17 -12.95 19.42
N ALA A 283 25.44 -12.72 19.81
CA ALA A 283 25.91 -11.38 20.19
C ALA A 283 25.74 -10.34 19.06
N HIS A 284 25.61 -10.76 17.80
CA HIS A 284 25.47 -9.88 16.63
C HIS A 284 24.05 -9.84 16.06
N LEU A 285 23.18 -10.81 16.38
CA LEU A 285 21.84 -10.89 15.78
C LEU A 285 20.80 -11.20 16.84
N HIS A 286 19.87 -10.27 17.02
CA HIS A 286 18.72 -10.39 17.94
C HIS A 286 17.41 -10.32 17.17
N PHE A 287 16.37 -10.93 17.74
CA PHE A 287 14.99 -10.86 17.25
C PHE A 287 14.11 -10.13 18.27
N THR A 288 13.14 -9.38 17.75
CA THR A 288 12.10 -8.74 18.55
C THR A 288 10.72 -9.11 18.04
N ASP A 289 9.77 -9.34 18.94
CA ASP A 289 8.36 -9.56 18.59
C ASP A 289 7.55 -8.27 18.71
N GLN A 290 8.15 -7.21 19.25
CA GLN A 290 7.52 -5.91 19.41
C GLN A 290 7.65 -5.06 18.15
N LEU A 291 6.61 -4.30 17.82
CA LEU A 291 6.72 -3.22 16.85
C LEU A 291 7.52 -2.09 17.48
N LEU A 292 8.59 -1.68 16.79
CA LEU A 292 9.50 -0.65 17.29
C LEU A 292 9.10 0.75 16.80
N ASP A 293 9.54 1.76 17.53
CA ASP A 293 9.59 3.14 17.02
C ASP A 293 10.61 3.22 15.87
N LEU A 294 10.10 3.31 14.64
CA LEU A 294 10.94 3.34 13.45
C LEU A 294 11.78 4.63 13.36
N SER A 295 11.37 5.71 14.02
CA SER A 295 12.16 6.94 14.09
C SER A 295 13.40 6.73 14.97
N ALA A 296 13.21 6.05 16.11
CA ALA A 296 14.33 5.68 16.98
C ALA A 296 15.26 4.63 16.34
N VAL A 297 14.72 3.73 15.50
CA VAL A 297 15.51 2.82 14.67
C VAL A 297 16.31 3.61 13.64
N ALA A 298 15.68 4.50 12.89
CA ALA A 298 16.31 5.28 11.83
C ALA A 298 17.43 6.20 12.35
N ALA A 299 17.33 6.68 13.58
CA ALA A 299 18.38 7.48 14.21
C ALA A 299 19.68 6.70 14.45
N GLN A 300 19.67 5.37 14.39
CA GLN A 300 20.81 4.52 14.74
C GLN A 300 21.20 3.53 13.63
N ALA A 301 20.25 3.11 12.79
CA ALA A 301 20.50 2.15 11.72
C ALA A 301 21.34 2.76 10.59
N VAL A 302 22.29 1.99 10.10
CA VAL A 302 23.13 2.35 8.94
C VAL A 302 22.39 2.04 7.64
N TRP A 303 21.66 0.94 7.61
CA TRP A 303 20.72 0.54 6.56
C TRP A 303 19.68 -0.42 7.13
N VAL A 304 18.63 -0.66 6.38
CA VAL A 304 17.53 -1.53 6.81
C VAL A 304 17.16 -2.54 5.75
N VAL A 305 16.57 -3.69 6.15
CA VAL A 305 15.98 -4.67 5.23
C VAL A 305 14.49 -4.79 5.48
N ASN A 306 13.69 -4.72 4.42
CA ASN A 306 12.24 -4.86 4.48
C ASN A 306 11.64 -5.32 3.13
N HIS A 307 10.33 -5.51 3.09
CA HIS A 307 9.64 -5.96 1.89
C HIS A 307 9.19 -4.82 0.95
N GLY A 308 9.34 -3.58 1.35
CA GLY A 308 8.76 -2.45 0.62
C GLY A 308 7.35 -2.09 1.10
N ASN A 309 6.94 -2.56 2.29
CA ASN A 309 5.69 -2.12 2.92
C ASN A 309 5.66 -0.60 3.02
N HIS A 310 4.62 0.03 2.51
CA HIS A 310 4.59 1.46 2.20
C HIS A 310 4.97 2.36 3.37
N SER A 311 4.38 2.15 4.57
CA SER A 311 4.69 2.97 5.75
C SER A 311 6.13 2.79 6.24
N THR A 312 6.65 1.54 6.23
CA THR A 312 8.04 1.24 6.61
C THR A 312 9.02 1.87 5.63
N LEU A 313 8.76 1.69 4.33
CA LEU A 313 9.56 2.27 3.25
C LEU A 313 9.63 3.80 3.37
N ALA A 314 8.48 4.46 3.55
CA ALA A 314 8.38 5.91 3.68
C ALA A 314 9.14 6.45 4.90
N CYS A 315 9.07 5.77 6.04
CA CYS A 315 9.79 6.15 7.24
C CYS A 315 11.31 6.23 6.99
N PHE A 316 11.89 5.18 6.39
CA PHE A 316 13.33 5.14 6.14
C PHE A 316 13.75 6.02 4.95
N VAL A 317 12.90 6.24 3.96
CA VAL A 317 13.11 7.24 2.90
C VAL A 317 13.18 8.64 3.49
N ARG A 318 12.27 9.01 4.39
CA ARG A 318 12.27 10.31 5.08
C ARG A 318 13.49 10.50 5.98
N ALA A 319 14.02 9.40 6.52
CA ALA A 319 15.25 9.42 7.31
C ALA A 319 16.53 9.45 6.45
N GLY A 320 16.45 9.17 5.15
CA GLY A 320 17.59 9.06 4.25
C GLY A 320 18.42 7.79 4.50
N ILE A 321 17.77 6.73 4.97
CA ILE A 321 18.44 5.46 5.30
C ILE A 321 18.37 4.53 4.08
N PRO A 322 19.52 4.00 3.60
CA PRO A 322 19.56 2.98 2.55
C PRO A 322 18.78 1.73 2.91
N GLN A 323 18.17 1.08 1.92
CA GLN A 323 17.30 -0.07 2.15
C GLN A 323 17.66 -1.26 1.26
N LEU A 324 17.69 -2.47 1.85
CA LEU A 324 17.58 -3.73 1.11
C LEU A 324 16.10 -4.08 1.01
N LEU A 325 15.58 -4.15 -0.21
CA LEU A 325 14.17 -4.39 -0.47
C LEU A 325 13.98 -5.79 -1.04
N ILE A 326 13.13 -6.60 -0.40
CA ILE A 326 12.80 -7.98 -0.81
C ILE A 326 11.29 -8.06 -1.05
N PRO A 327 10.79 -7.63 -2.22
CA PRO A 327 9.36 -7.55 -2.51
C PRO A 327 8.66 -8.91 -2.44
N LEU A 328 7.45 -8.95 -1.86
CA LEU A 328 6.62 -10.15 -1.77
C LEU A 328 5.51 -10.19 -2.85
N HIS A 329 5.08 -9.03 -3.32
CA HIS A 329 4.03 -8.86 -4.31
C HIS A 329 4.25 -7.58 -5.12
N GLN A 330 3.37 -7.32 -6.10
CA GLN A 330 3.57 -6.26 -7.08
C GLN A 330 3.62 -4.84 -6.50
N GLU A 331 2.77 -4.52 -5.52
CA GLU A 331 2.83 -3.21 -4.86
C GLU A 331 4.21 -2.96 -4.27
N HIS A 332 4.74 -3.93 -3.52
CA HIS A 332 6.10 -3.86 -2.98
C HIS A 332 7.17 -3.75 -4.09
N LEU A 333 7.01 -4.52 -5.17
CA LEU A 333 7.95 -4.53 -6.29
C LEU A 333 8.03 -3.14 -6.96
N PHE A 334 6.90 -2.50 -7.25
CA PHE A 334 6.90 -1.21 -7.91
C PHE A 334 7.47 -0.10 -7.03
N ALA A 335 7.13 -0.11 -5.74
CA ALA A 335 7.73 0.81 -4.76
C ALA A 335 9.25 0.61 -4.65
N ALA A 336 9.71 -0.65 -4.60
CA ALA A 336 11.12 -1.00 -4.57
C ALA A 336 11.86 -0.54 -5.84
N MET A 337 11.30 -0.82 -7.02
CA MET A 337 11.89 -0.41 -8.31
C MET A 337 12.05 1.11 -8.40
N ASN A 338 11.06 1.88 -7.96
CA ASN A 338 11.14 3.33 -7.95
C ASN A 338 12.30 3.84 -7.07
N LEU A 339 12.48 3.26 -5.88
CA LEU A 339 13.55 3.68 -4.98
C LEU A 339 14.93 3.21 -5.46
N VAL A 340 15.02 2.02 -6.05
CA VAL A 340 16.25 1.50 -6.66
C VAL A 340 16.68 2.35 -7.86
N ALA A 341 15.73 2.76 -8.71
CA ALA A 341 16.01 3.65 -9.85
C ALA A 341 16.58 5.01 -9.41
N GLN A 342 16.23 5.47 -8.20
CA GLN A 342 16.78 6.67 -7.58
C GLN A 342 18.12 6.42 -6.85
N GLY A 343 18.61 5.17 -6.82
CA GLY A 343 19.88 4.77 -6.21
C GLY A 343 19.87 4.71 -4.68
N GLY A 344 18.73 4.94 -4.02
CA GLY A 344 18.62 4.95 -2.55
C GLY A 344 18.39 3.57 -1.91
N ALA A 345 18.28 2.53 -2.72
CA ALA A 345 18.04 1.16 -2.28
C ALA A 345 18.71 0.12 -3.17
N VAL A 346 18.80 -1.09 -2.65
CA VAL A 346 19.18 -2.31 -3.41
C VAL A 346 18.00 -3.28 -3.32
N MET A 347 17.71 -4.00 -4.40
CA MET A 347 16.62 -4.98 -4.42
C MET A 347 17.19 -6.40 -4.53
N ALA A 348 16.52 -7.32 -3.85
CA ALA A 348 16.77 -8.75 -3.89
C ALA A 348 15.45 -9.53 -4.04
N TYR A 349 15.54 -10.81 -4.40
CA TYR A 349 14.36 -11.67 -4.55
C TYR A 349 14.21 -12.61 -3.35
N GLN A 350 12.95 -12.94 -3.02
CA GLN A 350 12.62 -13.74 -1.84
C GLN A 350 13.11 -15.19 -1.88
N ASP A 351 13.53 -15.67 -3.04
CA ASP A 351 14.01 -17.05 -3.31
C ASP A 351 15.46 -17.10 -3.81
N GLN A 352 16.19 -15.96 -3.78
CA GLN A 352 17.57 -15.93 -4.25
C GLN A 352 18.53 -16.72 -3.34
N ASN A 353 19.61 -17.20 -3.93
CA ASN A 353 20.59 -18.09 -3.26
C ASN A 353 21.74 -17.32 -2.57
N GLY A 354 21.45 -16.17 -1.94
CA GLY A 354 22.40 -15.40 -1.15
C GLY A 354 22.23 -13.89 -1.29
N PHE A 355 22.63 -13.15 -0.25
CA PHE A 355 22.45 -11.70 -0.10
C PHE A 355 23.78 -10.96 0.14
N MET A 356 24.90 -11.67 0.15
CA MET A 356 26.23 -11.09 0.48
C MET A 356 26.60 -9.93 -0.45
N LYS A 357 26.22 -9.98 -1.74
CA LYS A 357 26.48 -8.92 -2.69
C LYS A 357 25.75 -7.63 -2.31
N GLU A 358 24.47 -7.73 -2.02
CA GLU A 358 23.61 -6.62 -1.65
C GLU A 358 24.03 -6.03 -0.29
N ILE A 359 24.33 -6.90 0.67
CA ILE A 359 24.83 -6.50 2.00
C ILE A 359 26.18 -5.79 1.88
N ALA A 360 27.09 -6.30 1.07
CA ALA A 360 28.40 -5.68 0.84
C ALA A 360 28.24 -4.28 0.22
N LEU A 361 27.35 -4.10 -0.77
CA LEU A 361 27.05 -2.81 -1.36
C LEU A 361 26.53 -1.82 -0.31
N LEU A 362 25.58 -2.22 0.54
CA LEU A 362 25.01 -1.36 1.58
C LEU A 362 26.01 -0.99 2.69
N ASN A 363 26.93 -1.90 3.02
CA ASN A 363 27.95 -1.66 4.03
C ASN A 363 29.07 -0.72 3.52
N SER A 364 29.52 -0.89 2.27
CA SER A 364 30.74 -0.29 1.77
C SER A 364 30.59 0.79 0.71
N GLU A 365 29.42 0.85 0.00
CA GLU A 365 29.26 1.77 -1.12
C GLU A 365 28.68 3.14 -0.69
N PRO A 366 29.51 4.22 -0.62
CA PRO A 366 29.07 5.53 -0.17
C PRO A 366 28.02 6.17 -1.08
N GLN A 367 27.96 5.74 -2.36
CA GLN A 367 27.05 6.30 -3.34
C GLN A 367 25.60 6.02 -2.96
N ILE A 368 25.27 4.81 -2.45
CA ILE A 368 23.90 4.46 -2.05
C ILE A 368 23.42 5.38 -0.91
N ARG A 369 24.30 5.68 0.06
CA ARG A 369 23.96 6.62 1.16
C ARG A 369 23.74 8.04 0.65
N ARG A 370 24.57 8.51 -0.31
CA ARG A 370 24.38 9.83 -0.94
C ARG A 370 23.06 9.90 -1.68
N CYS A 371 22.73 8.87 -2.46
CA CYS A 371 21.44 8.80 -3.17
C CYS A 371 20.26 8.74 -2.20
N ALA A 372 20.32 7.95 -1.13
CA ALA A 372 19.28 7.92 -0.10
C ALA A 372 19.07 9.31 0.54
N ALA A 373 20.14 10.05 0.83
CA ALA A 373 20.07 11.42 1.31
C ALA A 373 19.47 12.38 0.26
N GLN A 374 19.77 12.19 -1.03
CA GLN A 374 19.17 12.98 -2.11
C GLN A 374 17.67 12.70 -2.28
N VAL A 375 17.25 11.43 -2.16
CA VAL A 375 15.82 11.06 -2.16
C VAL A 375 15.10 11.69 -0.97
N ARG A 376 15.71 11.65 0.23
CA ARG A 376 15.19 12.37 1.40
C ARG A 376 14.98 13.86 1.13
N ALA A 377 15.94 14.51 0.49
CA ALA A 377 15.86 15.95 0.20
C ALA A 377 14.71 16.31 -0.77
N GLN A 378 14.19 15.35 -1.53
CA GLN A 378 13.02 15.52 -2.41
C GLN A 378 11.69 15.30 -1.64
N CYS A 379 11.73 14.75 -0.44
CA CYS A 379 10.53 14.56 0.36
C CYS A 379 10.09 15.89 0.95
N PRO A 380 8.80 16.26 0.81
CA PRO A 380 8.26 17.42 1.49
C PRO A 380 8.42 17.29 3.02
N ALA A 381 8.67 18.41 3.70
CA ALA A 381 8.64 18.42 5.16
C ALA A 381 7.23 18.01 5.65
N PRO A 382 7.10 17.21 6.72
CA PRO A 382 5.78 16.79 7.22
C PRO A 382 4.82 17.94 7.43
N GLU A 383 5.30 19.02 8.01
CA GLU A 383 4.52 20.21 8.32
C GLU A 383 4.01 20.94 7.07
N SER A 384 4.69 20.79 5.93
CA SER A 384 4.29 21.41 4.66
C SER A 384 3.18 20.64 3.94
N LEU A 385 2.91 19.40 4.33
CA LEU A 385 1.88 18.57 3.70
C LEU A 385 0.48 18.93 4.17
N ASP A 386 0.36 19.36 5.43
CA ASP A 386 -0.92 19.74 6.08
C ASP A 386 -2.06 18.75 5.72
N ALA A 387 -1.80 17.46 5.93
CA ALA A 387 -2.75 16.42 5.57
C ALA A 387 -4.06 16.54 6.34
N GLU A 388 -3.98 16.80 7.66
CA GLU A 388 -5.16 16.98 8.51
C GLU A 388 -6.02 18.17 8.06
N GLY A 389 -5.41 19.32 7.83
CA GLY A 389 -6.12 20.54 7.39
C GLY A 389 -6.79 20.35 6.03
N PHE A 390 -6.10 19.68 5.09
CA PHE A 390 -6.68 19.39 3.78
C PHE A 390 -7.85 18.41 3.86
N ILE A 391 -7.72 17.31 4.61
CA ILE A 391 -8.79 16.36 4.81
C ILE A 391 -9.99 17.02 5.48
N ARG A 392 -9.76 17.81 6.53
CA ARG A 392 -10.80 18.57 7.25
C ARG A 392 -11.56 19.50 6.32
N GLN A 393 -10.85 20.33 5.56
CA GLN A 393 -11.46 21.26 4.61
C GLN A 393 -12.26 20.52 3.53
N THR A 394 -11.74 19.41 3.01
CA THR A 394 -12.42 18.62 1.99
C THR A 394 -13.70 18.00 2.54
N LEU A 395 -13.67 17.37 3.72
CA LEU A 395 -14.85 16.76 4.33
C LEU A 395 -15.93 17.84 4.63
N GLN A 396 -15.55 19.01 5.14
CA GLN A 396 -16.47 20.12 5.37
C GLN A 396 -17.09 20.62 4.06
N ALA A 397 -16.32 20.75 2.99
CA ALA A 397 -16.82 21.20 1.69
C ALA A 397 -17.78 20.20 1.03
N LEU A 398 -17.59 18.89 1.26
CA LEU A 398 -18.42 17.84 0.67
C LEU A 398 -19.71 17.55 1.48
N LEU A 399 -19.69 17.82 2.79
CA LEU A 399 -20.80 17.47 3.69
C LEU A 399 -21.61 18.71 4.17
N GLY A 400 -21.12 19.92 3.90
CA GLY A 400 -21.80 21.19 4.26
C GLY A 400 -21.49 21.58 5.67
#